data_84d0d0e363fb8f4f7fe43dae94afe5a6
#
_entry.id   84d0d0e363fb8f4f7fe43dae94afe5a6
#
_cell.length_a   1.000
_cell.length_b   1.000
_cell.length_c   1.000
_cell.angle_alpha   90.00
_cell.angle_beta   90.00
_cell.angle_gamma   90.00
#
_symmetry.space_group_name_H-M   'P 1'
#
loop_
_entity.id
_entity.type
_entity.pdbx_description
1 polymer ?
#
loop_
_entity_poly.entity_id
_entity_poly.type
_entity_poly.pdbx_seq_one_letter_code
_entity_poly.pdbx_strand_id
1 'polypeptide(L)' 'MTAAVKKAARWLAETPDDKRPHPLVPHLQSEFGLSAADAVAAIRESRLILARAS' A
#
# COMPACT_ATOMS: atom_id res chain seq x y z
N MET A 1 -5.31 1.24 12.68
CA MET A 1 -5.12 1.25 11.23
C MET A 1 -6.48 1.30 10.55
N THR A 2 -6.68 2.19 9.58
CA THR A 2 -7.97 2.36 8.91
C THR A 2 -8.22 1.27 7.87
N ALA A 3 -9.48 1.07 7.50
CA ALA A 3 -9.84 0.11 6.46
C ALA A 3 -9.18 0.48 5.11
N ALA A 4 -9.06 1.78 4.81
CA ALA A 4 -8.43 2.24 3.59
C ALA A 4 -6.94 1.88 3.56
N VAL A 5 -6.24 2.00 4.69
CA VAL A 5 -4.83 1.60 4.78
C VAL A 5 -4.69 0.09 4.56
N LYS A 6 -5.57 -0.70 5.16
CA LYS A 6 -5.54 -2.16 4.98
C LYS A 6 -5.81 -2.56 3.53
N LYS A 7 -6.77 -1.92 2.87
CA LYS A 7 -7.06 -2.19 1.47
C LYS A 7 -5.87 -1.84 0.58
N ALA A 8 -5.24 -0.70 0.82
CA ALA A 8 -4.07 -0.29 0.06
C ALA A 8 -2.90 -1.26 0.29
N ALA A 9 -2.69 -1.68 1.53
CA ALA A 9 -1.63 -2.65 1.87
C ALA A 9 -1.85 -3.99 1.17
N ARG A 10 -3.08 -4.47 1.15
CA ARG A 10 -3.42 -5.72 0.47
C ARG A 10 -3.20 -5.60 -1.03
N TRP A 11 -3.66 -4.49 -1.63
CA TRP A 11 -3.45 -4.24 -3.05
C TRP A 11 -1.96 -4.24 -3.39
N LEU A 12 -1.13 -3.58 -2.55
CA LEU A 12 0.31 -3.56 -2.75
C LEU A 12 0.92 -4.95 -2.65
N ALA A 13 0.47 -5.74 -1.68
CA ALA A 13 0.98 -7.11 -1.50
C ALA A 13 0.63 -8.00 -2.71
N GLU A 14 -0.51 -7.75 -3.36
CA GLU A 14 -0.95 -8.52 -4.52
C GLU A 14 -0.38 -8.00 -5.84
N THR A 15 0.22 -6.80 -5.84
CA THR A 15 0.70 -6.15 -7.05
C THR A 15 2.23 -6.18 -7.07
N PRO A 16 2.87 -6.84 -8.05
CA PRO A 16 4.34 -6.84 -8.17
C PRO A 16 4.89 -5.42 -8.36
N ASP A 17 6.14 -5.22 -7.96
CA ASP A 17 6.78 -3.89 -8.07
C ASP A 17 6.75 -3.32 -9.48
N ASP A 18 6.97 -4.16 -10.49
CA ASP A 18 6.96 -3.72 -11.88
C ASP A 18 5.57 -3.35 -12.39
N LYS A 19 4.53 -3.72 -11.66
CA LYS A 19 3.14 -3.37 -11.98
C LYS A 19 2.62 -2.19 -11.16
N ARG A 20 3.39 -1.72 -10.18
CA ARG A 20 2.96 -0.61 -9.34
C ARG A 20 3.16 0.71 -10.05
N PRO A 21 2.14 1.60 -10.07
CA PRO A 21 2.32 2.92 -10.65
C PRO A 21 3.31 3.76 -9.84
N HIS A 22 4.07 4.60 -10.52
CA HIS A 22 5.02 5.50 -9.89
C HIS A 22 4.74 6.93 -10.34
N PRO A 23 4.83 7.90 -9.42
CA PRO A 23 5.21 7.75 -8.02
C PRO A 23 4.13 7.06 -7.20
N LEU A 24 4.53 6.15 -6.33
CA LEU A 24 3.60 5.26 -5.61
C LEU A 24 2.80 5.99 -4.54
N VAL A 25 3.45 6.83 -3.72
CA VAL A 25 2.76 7.51 -2.60
C VAL A 25 1.63 8.40 -3.11
N PRO A 26 1.84 9.30 -4.09
CA PRO A 26 0.75 10.10 -4.65
C PRO A 26 -0.37 9.24 -5.25
N HIS A 27 -0.04 8.12 -5.85
CA HIS A 27 -1.05 7.21 -6.39
C HIS A 27 -1.92 6.63 -5.28
N LEU A 28 -1.32 6.17 -4.19
CA LEU A 28 -2.07 5.65 -3.05
C LEU A 28 -2.96 6.71 -2.40
N GLN A 29 -2.46 7.94 -2.30
CA GLN A 29 -3.25 9.04 -1.77
C GLN A 29 -4.50 9.29 -2.63
N SER A 30 -4.33 9.30 -3.93
CA SER A 30 -5.43 9.55 -4.87
C SER A 30 -6.39 8.36 -4.95
N GLU A 31 -5.87 7.16 -5.07
CA GLU A 31 -6.69 5.97 -5.30
C GLU A 31 -7.47 5.54 -4.05
N PHE A 32 -6.84 5.63 -2.88
CA PHE A 32 -7.44 5.16 -1.63
C PHE A 32 -7.83 6.29 -0.68
N GLY A 33 -7.62 7.55 -1.09
CA GLY A 33 -7.95 8.69 -0.23
C GLY A 33 -7.10 8.79 1.02
N LEU A 34 -5.83 8.42 0.93
CA LEU A 34 -4.93 8.37 2.09
C LEU A 34 -4.15 9.66 2.26
N SER A 35 -3.78 9.97 3.50
CA SER A 35 -2.77 10.98 3.79
C SER A 35 -1.39 10.43 3.41
N ALA A 36 -0.37 11.29 3.34
CA ALA A 36 1.00 10.85 3.07
C ALA A 36 1.46 9.82 4.12
N ALA A 37 1.17 10.08 5.40
CA ALA A 37 1.53 9.17 6.49
C ALA A 37 0.84 7.81 6.33
N ASP A 38 -0.44 7.81 5.98
CA ASP A 38 -1.19 6.58 5.79
C ASP A 38 -0.71 5.80 4.57
N ALA A 39 -0.33 6.49 3.50
CA ALA A 39 0.25 5.83 2.33
C ALA A 39 1.55 5.11 2.69
N VAL A 40 2.41 5.75 3.47
CA VAL A 40 3.64 5.11 3.97
C VAL A 40 3.31 3.92 4.88
N ALA A 41 2.31 4.07 5.74
CA ALA A 41 1.87 2.97 6.61
C ALA A 41 1.38 1.77 5.78
N ALA A 42 0.65 2.03 4.70
CA ALA A 42 0.18 0.97 3.80
C ALA A 42 1.36 0.22 3.16
N ILE A 43 2.38 0.94 2.74
CA ILE A 43 3.59 0.33 2.16
C ILE A 43 4.28 -0.57 3.19
N ARG A 44 4.43 -0.10 4.42
CA ARG A 44 5.02 -0.91 5.50
C ARG A 44 4.20 -2.14 5.79
N GLU A 45 2.88 -1.99 5.87
CA GLU A 45 2.00 -3.11 6.15
C GLU A 45 2.05 -4.15 5.02
N SER A 46 2.15 -3.71 3.77
CA SER A 46 2.27 -4.64 2.64
C SER A 46 3.52 -5.51 2.76
N ARG A 47 4.62 -4.93 3.22
CA ARG A 47 5.86 -5.69 3.43
C ARG A 47 5.70 -6.74 4.51
N LEU A 48 4.97 -6.40 5.59
CA LEU A 48 4.69 -7.37 6.65
C LEU A 48 3.79 -8.50 6.15
N ILE A 49 2.80 -8.19 5.33
CA ILE A 49 1.94 -9.20 4.73
C ILE A 49 2.78 -10.17 3.89
N LEU A 50 3.65 -9.65 3.04
CA LEU A 50 4.51 -10.48 2.20
C LEU A 50 5.48 -11.31 3.02
N ALA A 51 6.04 -10.75 4.10
CA ALA A 51 6.93 -11.49 4.98
C ALA A 51 6.23 -12.64 5.68
N ARG A 52 4.96 -12.44 6.07
CA ARG A 52 4.17 -13.50 6.71
C ARG A 52 3.73 -14.58 5.72
N ALA A 53 3.59 -14.22 4.46
CA ALA A 53 3.13 -15.15 3.43
C ALA A 53 4.26 -16.05 2.91
N SER A 54 5.51 -15.67 3.11
CA SER A 54 6.66 -16.48 2.65
C SER A 54 7.18 -17.48 3.73
#